data_9fb21b5a4f56c916b7a91c904b6c96f7
#
_entry.id   9fb21b5a4f56c916b7a91c904b6c96f7
#
_cell.length_a   1.000
_cell.length_b   1.000
_cell.length_c   1.000
_cell.angle_alpha   90.00
_cell.angle_beta   90.00
_cell.angle_gamma   90.00
#
_symmetry.space_group_name_H-M   'P 1'
#
loop_
_entity.id
_entity.type
_entity.pdbx_description
1 polymer ?
#
loop_
_entity_poly.entity_id
_entity_poly.type
_entity_poly.pdbx_seq_one_letter_code
_entity_poly.pdbx_strand_id
1 'polypeptide(L)'
;GYYDKSGALRDMFQSHLLQIVALIVMEPPLSSEAEEIRNEKLKALKSLKIMTDEKTLYENTIRAQYVASKIDGKEVKGYREEEGVDENSTTETFAAIKFFVDNWRWADVPFYVRTAKRMPTKVTEVVIHFKTPHHQIFKESGMSNKDNKLIIRIQPDEGILIKFGVKVPGQGFQVERANMDFYYSSLSETRVMDAYERLLLDAMQGDATLYARADEVEAAWAFVDPILDYWKNGKDVKMYGYSAGVWGPENANDLFEGLGEWRNPSENLADDSGYCVIC
;
A
#
# COMPACT_ATOMS: atom_id res chain seq x y z
N GLY A 1 -18.92 14.44 6.83
CA GLY A 1 -18.43 15.25 7.90
C GLY A 1 -16.95 15.13 8.23
N TYR A 2 -16.55 14.16 9.07
CA TYR A 2 -15.14 14.04 9.52
C TYR A 2 -14.16 13.82 8.35
N TYR A 3 -14.48 12.86 7.48
CA TYR A 3 -13.59 12.49 6.37
C TYR A 3 -13.35 13.63 5.37
N ASP A 4 -14.33 14.48 5.14
CA ASP A 4 -14.20 15.63 4.22
C ASP A 4 -13.17 16.67 4.71
N LYS A 5 -12.80 16.62 5.99
CA LYS A 5 -11.75 17.46 6.57
C LYS A 5 -10.38 16.78 6.62
N SER A 6 -10.32 15.43 6.59
CA SER A 6 -9.07 14.68 6.69
C SER A 6 -8.53 14.22 5.33
N GLY A 7 -9.35 13.59 4.50
CA GLY A 7 -8.94 13.00 3.23
C GLY A 7 -8.15 11.68 3.38
N ALA A 8 -7.89 11.02 2.27
CA ALA A 8 -7.17 9.75 2.25
C ALA A 8 -5.71 9.88 2.71
N LEU A 9 -5.08 11.01 2.40
CA LEU A 9 -3.66 11.20 2.70
C LEU A 9 -3.39 11.34 4.20
N ARG A 10 -4.22 12.10 4.94
CA ARG A 10 -4.08 12.23 6.39
C ARG A 10 -4.61 11.00 7.12
N ASP A 11 -5.82 10.54 6.75
CA ASP A 11 -6.54 9.49 7.49
C ASP A 11 -5.86 8.12 7.35
N MET A 12 -5.37 7.80 6.17
CA MET A 12 -4.85 6.45 5.88
C MET A 12 -3.35 6.44 5.60
N PHE A 13 -2.87 7.35 4.77
CA PHE A 13 -1.48 7.29 4.32
C PHE A 13 -0.52 7.63 5.46
N GLN A 14 -0.68 8.79 6.07
CA GLN A 14 0.20 9.27 7.15
C GLN A 14 0.12 8.36 8.39
N SER A 15 -1.09 8.03 8.83
CA SER A 15 -1.29 7.35 10.13
C SER A 15 -1.08 5.83 10.06
N HIS A 16 -1.44 5.18 8.94
CA HIS A 16 -1.44 3.72 8.83
C HIS A 16 -0.41 3.20 7.83
N LEU A 17 -0.43 3.69 6.59
CA LEU A 17 0.41 3.11 5.54
C LEU A 17 1.89 3.42 5.74
N LEU A 18 2.25 4.60 6.24
CA LEU A 18 3.64 4.90 6.57
C LEU A 18 4.18 4.05 7.73
N GLN A 19 3.33 3.57 8.65
CA GLN A 19 3.75 2.61 9.67
C GLN A 19 4.10 1.25 9.05
N ILE A 20 3.30 0.79 8.06
CA ILE A 20 3.61 -0.44 7.32
C ILE A 20 4.91 -0.26 6.52
N VAL A 21 5.08 0.88 5.85
CA VAL A 21 6.32 1.21 5.14
C VAL A 21 7.50 1.19 6.10
N ALA A 22 7.38 1.80 7.28
CA ALA A 22 8.45 1.81 8.28
C ALA A 22 8.86 0.39 8.70
N LEU A 23 7.91 -0.50 8.94
CA LEU A 23 8.17 -1.90 9.28
C LEU A 23 8.86 -2.70 8.14
N ILE A 24 8.55 -2.39 6.89
CA ILE A 24 9.20 -3.04 5.73
C ILE A 24 10.60 -2.50 5.50
N VAL A 25 10.80 -1.21 5.75
CA VAL A 25 12.05 -0.48 5.43
C VAL A 25 13.08 -0.61 6.53
N MET A 26 12.65 -0.73 7.79
CA MET A 26 13.54 -0.72 8.96
C MET A 26 14.56 -1.87 8.94
N GLU A 27 15.69 -1.67 9.59
CA GLU A 27 16.65 -2.74 9.89
C GLU A 27 16.15 -3.55 11.12
N PRO A 28 16.62 -4.79 11.28
CA PRO A 28 16.28 -5.56 12.46
C PRO A 28 16.68 -4.83 13.74
N PRO A 29 15.78 -4.66 14.72
CA PRO A 29 16.13 -4.05 16.00
C PRO A 29 17.12 -4.94 16.78
N LEU A 30 17.91 -4.33 17.67
CA LEU A 30 18.91 -5.05 18.48
C LEU A 30 18.27 -5.99 19.52
N SER A 31 17.04 -5.68 19.93
CA SER A 31 16.26 -6.51 20.85
C SER A 31 14.76 -6.33 20.61
N SER A 32 13.93 -7.09 21.31
CA SER A 32 12.47 -6.95 21.29
C SER A 32 11.95 -5.80 22.18
N GLU A 33 12.82 -5.00 22.76
CA GLU A 33 12.43 -3.84 23.57
C GLU A 33 11.74 -2.78 22.71
N ALA A 34 10.67 -2.19 23.25
CA ALA A 34 9.85 -1.22 22.52
C ALA A 34 10.67 -0.07 21.92
N GLU A 35 11.64 0.46 22.66
CA GLU A 35 12.48 1.58 22.20
C GLU A 35 13.39 1.20 21.03
N GLU A 36 13.93 -0.03 20.99
CA GLU A 36 14.76 -0.50 19.88
C GLU A 36 13.95 -0.62 18.59
N ILE A 37 12.73 -1.17 18.67
CA ILE A 37 11.81 -1.25 17.52
C ILE A 37 11.43 0.13 17.03
N ARG A 38 11.06 1.06 17.94
CA ARG A 38 10.64 2.42 17.62
C ARG A 38 11.80 3.25 17.04
N ASN A 39 13.04 3.03 17.49
CA ASN A 39 14.23 3.67 16.94
C ASN A 39 14.47 3.25 15.47
N GLU A 40 14.32 1.98 15.14
CA GLU A 40 14.49 1.51 13.76
C GLU A 40 13.37 2.02 12.84
N LYS A 41 12.12 2.05 13.32
CA LYS A 41 11.00 2.68 12.61
C LYS A 41 11.24 4.16 12.32
N LEU A 42 11.72 4.91 13.32
CA LEU A 42 12.07 6.33 13.16
C LEU A 42 13.16 6.54 12.11
N LYS A 43 14.22 5.73 12.12
CA LYS A 43 15.27 5.78 11.09
C LYS A 43 14.69 5.54 9.70
N ALA A 44 13.80 4.55 9.56
CA ALA A 44 13.11 4.26 8.31
C ALA A 44 12.29 5.47 7.82
N LEU A 45 11.47 6.07 8.69
CA LEU A 45 10.66 7.25 8.34
C LEU A 45 11.52 8.47 7.97
N LYS A 46 12.62 8.71 8.68
CA LYS A 46 13.56 9.80 8.37
C LYS A 46 14.35 9.59 7.08
N SER A 47 14.44 8.35 6.59
CA SER A 47 15.09 8.04 5.32
C SER A 47 14.17 8.17 4.10
N LEU A 48 12.89 8.47 4.28
CA LEU A 48 11.98 8.75 3.17
C LEU A 48 12.45 10.02 2.42
N LYS A 49 12.62 9.91 1.11
CA LYS A 49 13.02 11.05 0.29
C LYS A 49 11.86 12.03 0.14
N ILE A 50 11.96 13.16 0.83
CA ILE A 50 10.93 14.21 0.81
C ILE A 50 10.92 14.89 -0.57
N MET A 51 9.73 15.03 -1.16
CA MET A 51 9.50 15.75 -2.41
C MET A 51 9.18 17.21 -2.10
N THR A 52 9.97 18.15 -2.61
CA THR A 52 9.82 19.58 -2.30
C THR A 52 9.55 20.45 -3.52
N ASP A 53 9.81 19.96 -4.71
CA ASP A 53 9.56 20.70 -5.95
C ASP A 53 8.28 20.26 -6.64
N GLU A 54 7.57 21.20 -7.28
CA GLU A 54 6.26 20.97 -7.91
C GLU A 54 6.33 19.91 -9.01
N LYS A 55 7.44 19.81 -9.75
CA LYS A 55 7.57 18.84 -10.83
C LYS A 55 7.61 17.42 -10.27
N THR A 56 8.45 17.18 -9.28
CA THR A 56 8.53 15.86 -8.61
C THR A 56 7.20 15.49 -7.96
N LEU A 57 6.52 16.45 -7.31
CA LEU A 57 5.20 16.22 -6.71
C LEU A 57 4.13 15.89 -7.76
N TYR A 58 4.13 16.60 -8.89
CA TYR A 58 3.21 16.34 -10.00
C TYR A 58 3.42 14.95 -10.61
N GLU A 59 4.68 14.56 -10.85
CA GLU A 59 5.03 13.28 -11.49
C GLU A 59 4.82 12.08 -10.57
N ASN A 60 4.86 12.26 -9.25
CA ASN A 60 4.88 11.16 -8.30
C ASN A 60 3.65 11.09 -7.37
N THR A 61 2.65 11.95 -7.55
CA THR A 61 1.43 11.93 -6.72
C THR A 61 0.16 12.01 -7.56
N ILE A 62 -0.79 11.15 -7.25
CA ILE A 62 -2.12 11.11 -7.88
C ILE A 62 -3.18 11.20 -6.79
N ARG A 63 -4.15 12.10 -6.97
CA ARG A 63 -5.35 12.17 -6.14
C ARG A 63 -6.62 12.07 -6.96
N ALA A 64 -7.65 11.46 -6.39
CA ALA A 64 -8.94 11.32 -7.07
C ALA A 64 -10.11 11.29 -6.08
N GLN A 65 -11.32 11.48 -6.62
CA GLN A 65 -12.57 11.26 -5.91
C GLN A 65 -13.41 10.21 -6.63
N TYR A 66 -14.13 9.36 -5.87
CA TYR A 66 -15.08 8.47 -6.51
C TYR A 66 -16.30 9.24 -7.00
N VAL A 67 -16.74 8.86 -8.19
CA VAL A 67 -17.96 9.40 -8.83
C VAL A 67 -19.08 8.37 -8.77
N ALA A 68 -20.30 8.83 -9.01
CA ALA A 68 -21.47 7.97 -9.06
C ALA A 68 -21.28 6.82 -10.06
N SER A 69 -21.73 5.63 -9.69
CA SER A 69 -21.63 4.43 -10.53
C SER A 69 -22.72 3.43 -10.16
N LYS A 70 -22.67 2.24 -10.79
CA LYS A 70 -23.51 1.10 -10.41
C LYS A 70 -22.62 -0.04 -9.93
N ILE A 71 -22.93 -0.60 -8.76
CA ILE A 71 -22.29 -1.80 -8.22
C ILE A 71 -23.39 -2.85 -8.06
N ASP A 72 -23.26 -4.02 -8.68
CA ASP A 72 -24.26 -5.10 -8.67
C ASP A 72 -25.67 -4.60 -9.06
N GLY A 73 -25.74 -3.71 -10.06
CA GLY A 73 -26.99 -3.13 -10.55
C GLY A 73 -27.61 -2.06 -9.63
N LYS A 74 -27.03 -1.78 -8.46
CA LYS A 74 -27.48 -0.73 -7.54
C LYS A 74 -26.72 0.57 -7.78
N GLU A 75 -27.45 1.68 -7.81
CA GLU A 75 -26.85 3.01 -7.92
C GLU A 75 -26.07 3.36 -6.63
N VAL A 76 -24.82 3.84 -6.80
CA VAL A 76 -23.96 4.30 -5.73
C VAL A 76 -23.64 5.78 -6.01
N LYS A 77 -23.86 6.61 -5.01
CA LYS A 77 -23.58 8.05 -5.09
C LYS A 77 -22.09 8.34 -5.26
N GLY A 78 -21.77 9.42 -5.96
CA GLY A 78 -20.45 10.02 -5.95
C GLY A 78 -20.13 10.69 -4.63
N TYR A 79 -18.84 10.96 -4.38
CA TYR A 79 -18.37 11.50 -3.09
C TYR A 79 -19.07 12.82 -2.72
N ARG A 80 -19.21 13.74 -3.68
CA ARG A 80 -19.85 15.04 -3.46
C ARG A 80 -21.38 14.97 -3.29
N GLU A 81 -21.97 13.82 -3.54
CA GLU A 81 -23.40 13.54 -3.35
C GLU A 81 -23.69 12.88 -1.99
N GLU A 82 -22.63 12.53 -1.23
CA GLU A 82 -22.77 11.91 0.09
C GLU A 82 -23.22 12.96 1.12
N GLU A 83 -23.99 12.49 2.10
CA GLU A 83 -24.50 13.36 3.17
C GLU A 83 -23.34 13.96 4.00
N GLY A 84 -23.39 15.28 4.18
CA GLY A 84 -22.39 16.03 4.96
C GLY A 84 -21.07 16.27 4.24
N VAL A 85 -21.02 16.09 2.92
CA VAL A 85 -19.90 16.47 2.05
C VAL A 85 -20.27 17.77 1.32
N ASP A 86 -19.30 18.69 1.18
CA ASP A 86 -19.46 19.90 0.39
C ASP A 86 -19.53 19.56 -1.11
N GLU A 87 -20.48 20.14 -1.84
CA GLU A 87 -20.67 19.93 -3.28
C GLU A 87 -19.42 20.31 -4.10
N ASN A 88 -18.60 21.22 -3.57
CA ASN A 88 -17.34 21.67 -4.17
C ASN A 88 -16.11 21.04 -3.47
N SER A 89 -16.30 20.02 -2.65
CA SER A 89 -15.19 19.38 -1.94
C SER A 89 -14.06 18.97 -2.88
N THR A 90 -12.84 19.33 -2.49
CA THR A 90 -11.59 18.91 -3.15
C THR A 90 -10.84 17.85 -2.34
N THR A 91 -11.49 17.28 -1.34
CA THR A 91 -10.91 16.24 -0.48
C THR A 91 -10.75 14.93 -1.26
N GLU A 92 -9.57 14.39 -1.28
CA GLU A 92 -9.28 13.16 -2.00
C GLU A 92 -9.85 11.94 -1.28
N THR A 93 -10.49 11.06 -2.04
CA THR A 93 -10.93 9.73 -1.59
C THR A 93 -10.03 8.62 -2.10
N PHE A 94 -9.07 8.97 -2.96
CA PHE A 94 -8.00 8.13 -3.49
C PHE A 94 -6.71 8.93 -3.45
N ALA A 95 -5.65 8.30 -2.97
CA ALA A 95 -4.28 8.80 -3.06
C ALA A 95 -3.35 7.68 -3.53
N ALA A 96 -2.49 7.98 -4.49
CA ALA A 96 -1.39 7.10 -4.89
C ALA A 96 -0.10 7.92 -4.99
N ILE A 97 0.97 7.40 -4.42
CA ILE A 97 2.25 8.09 -4.31
C ILE A 97 3.38 7.12 -4.66
N LYS A 98 4.28 7.58 -5.51
CA LYS A 98 5.59 6.97 -5.77
C LYS A 98 6.65 7.73 -5.01
N PHE A 99 7.51 7.04 -4.29
CA PHE A 99 8.63 7.66 -3.56
C PHE A 99 9.82 6.71 -3.44
N PHE A 100 10.91 7.21 -2.89
CA PHE A 100 12.14 6.47 -2.67
C PHE A 100 12.59 6.59 -1.22
N VAL A 101 13.40 5.64 -0.80
CA VAL A 101 14.02 5.58 0.52
C VAL A 101 15.52 5.75 0.37
N ASP A 102 16.08 6.72 1.06
CA ASP A 102 17.49 7.07 1.00
C ASP A 102 18.30 6.32 2.07
N ASN A 103 18.46 5.02 1.87
CA ASN A 103 19.32 4.16 2.67
C ASN A 103 19.98 3.07 1.82
N TRP A 104 20.97 2.37 2.37
CA TRP A 104 21.77 1.38 1.65
C TRP A 104 20.96 0.20 1.09
N ARG A 105 19.97 -0.27 1.82
CA ARG A 105 19.17 -1.44 1.44
C ARG A 105 18.20 -1.13 0.30
N TRP A 106 17.58 0.05 0.35
CA TRP A 106 16.47 0.43 -0.51
C TRP A 106 16.84 1.49 -1.56
N ALA A 107 18.13 1.81 -1.69
CA ALA A 107 18.59 2.75 -2.72
C ALA A 107 18.06 2.35 -4.10
N ASP A 108 17.50 3.31 -4.83
CA ASP A 108 16.92 3.16 -6.17
C ASP A 108 15.74 2.17 -6.28
N VAL A 109 15.18 1.73 -5.17
CA VAL A 109 13.96 0.94 -5.16
C VAL A 109 12.75 1.87 -5.07
N PRO A 110 11.87 1.90 -6.09
CA PRO A 110 10.65 2.70 -6.02
C PRO A 110 9.62 2.03 -5.12
N PHE A 111 9.00 2.83 -4.26
CA PHE A 111 7.86 2.45 -3.45
C PHE A 111 6.60 3.07 -4.06
N TYR A 112 5.58 2.25 -4.24
CA TYR A 112 4.27 2.66 -4.71
C TYR A 112 3.25 2.34 -3.64
N VAL A 113 2.54 3.35 -3.16
CA VAL A 113 1.53 3.17 -2.13
C VAL A 113 0.23 3.82 -2.61
N ARG A 114 -0.89 3.09 -2.52
CA ARG A 114 -2.22 3.63 -2.80
C ARG A 114 -3.20 3.29 -1.69
N THR A 115 -4.17 4.16 -1.52
CA THR A 115 -5.34 3.96 -0.65
C THR A 115 -6.56 4.63 -1.23
N ALA A 116 -7.74 4.06 -1.03
CA ALA A 116 -8.99 4.69 -1.46
C ALA A 116 -10.21 4.20 -0.70
N LYS A 117 -11.27 4.98 -0.82
CA LYS A 117 -12.64 4.59 -0.46
C LYS A 117 -13.33 3.92 -1.65
N ARG A 118 -14.37 3.14 -1.39
CA ARG A 118 -15.22 2.51 -2.41
C ARG A 118 -14.44 1.67 -3.43
N MET A 119 -13.32 1.05 -3.03
CA MET A 119 -12.67 -0.01 -3.80
C MET A 119 -13.51 -1.29 -3.79
N PRO A 120 -13.27 -2.25 -4.71
CA PRO A 120 -14.03 -3.51 -4.78
C PRO A 120 -14.07 -4.29 -3.47
N THR A 121 -12.99 -4.27 -2.70
CA THR A 121 -12.91 -4.92 -1.40
C THR A 121 -11.99 -4.17 -0.43
N LYS A 122 -12.15 -4.42 0.87
CA LYS A 122 -11.28 -3.87 1.92
C LYS A 122 -10.10 -4.81 2.13
N VAL A 123 -8.96 -4.48 1.55
CA VAL A 123 -7.72 -5.26 1.66
C VAL A 123 -6.55 -4.33 1.96
N THR A 124 -5.65 -4.79 2.80
CA THR A 124 -4.33 -4.19 2.99
C THR A 124 -3.26 -5.24 2.75
N GLU A 125 -2.40 -5.01 1.77
CA GLU A 125 -1.28 -5.91 1.46
C GLU A 125 -0.04 -5.15 1.01
N VAL A 126 1.10 -5.80 1.20
CA VAL A 126 2.40 -5.36 0.68
C VAL A 126 2.84 -6.34 -0.39
N VAL A 127 3.27 -5.85 -1.53
CA VAL A 127 3.77 -6.66 -2.63
C VAL A 127 5.22 -6.28 -2.91
N ILE A 128 6.14 -7.21 -2.71
CA ILE A 128 7.56 -7.02 -2.99
C ILE A 128 7.90 -7.78 -4.26
N HIS A 129 8.25 -7.05 -5.32
CA HIS A 129 8.73 -7.62 -6.57
C HIS A 129 10.24 -7.80 -6.50
N PHE A 130 10.71 -9.02 -6.69
CA PHE A 130 12.14 -9.31 -6.71
C PHE A 130 12.77 -8.83 -8.00
N LYS A 131 13.97 -8.26 -7.89
CA LYS A 131 14.75 -7.84 -9.07
C LYS A 131 15.09 -9.05 -9.92
N THR A 132 15.06 -8.87 -11.23
CA THR A 132 15.52 -9.89 -12.18
C THR A 132 17.03 -10.07 -12.03
N PRO A 133 17.53 -11.30 -11.84
CA PRO A 133 18.97 -11.55 -11.76
C PRO A 133 19.65 -11.21 -13.09
N HIS A 134 20.90 -10.73 -13.04
CA HIS A 134 21.67 -10.38 -14.23
C HIS A 134 21.88 -11.56 -15.15
N HIS A 135 22.09 -12.76 -14.60
CA HIS A 135 22.23 -14.00 -15.36
C HIS A 135 20.97 -14.85 -15.24
N GLN A 136 20.38 -15.16 -16.38
CA GLN A 136 19.15 -15.96 -16.48
C GLN A 136 19.40 -17.20 -17.30
N ILE A 137 19.38 -18.36 -16.66
CA ILE A 137 19.55 -19.66 -17.32
C ILE A 137 18.27 -20.06 -18.08
N PHE A 138 17.11 -19.60 -17.64
CA PHE A 138 15.79 -19.99 -18.16
C PHE A 138 15.14 -18.94 -19.07
N LYS A 139 15.92 -18.13 -19.77
CA LYS A 139 15.40 -17.05 -20.67
C LYS A 139 14.44 -17.55 -21.73
N GLU A 140 14.68 -18.75 -22.26
CA GLU A 140 13.90 -19.33 -23.35
C GLU A 140 12.56 -19.94 -22.90
N SER A 141 12.34 -20.08 -21.58
CA SER A 141 11.11 -20.67 -21.04
C SER A 141 9.87 -19.79 -21.20
N GLY A 142 10.01 -18.54 -21.69
CA GLY A 142 8.92 -17.58 -21.82
C GLY A 142 8.46 -16.95 -20.49
N MET A 143 8.91 -17.47 -19.36
CA MET A 143 8.65 -16.84 -18.07
C MET A 143 9.62 -15.70 -17.79
N SER A 144 9.08 -14.55 -17.52
CA SER A 144 9.87 -13.44 -16.97
C SER A 144 10.13 -13.68 -15.49
N ASN A 145 11.40 -13.57 -15.06
CA ASN A 145 11.74 -13.55 -13.62
C ASN A 145 11.13 -12.33 -12.88
N LYS A 146 10.52 -11.39 -13.61
CA LYS A 146 9.71 -10.30 -13.02
C LYS A 146 8.50 -10.79 -12.24
N ASP A 147 8.15 -12.07 -12.36
CA ASP A 147 6.99 -12.67 -11.69
C ASP A 147 7.28 -13.17 -10.27
N ASN A 148 8.56 -13.24 -9.86
CA ASN A 148 8.89 -13.61 -8.50
C ASN A 148 8.52 -12.48 -7.55
N LYS A 149 7.63 -12.78 -6.59
CA LYS A 149 7.15 -11.79 -5.64
C LYS A 149 6.78 -12.41 -4.30
N LEU A 150 6.91 -11.60 -3.27
CA LEU A 150 6.42 -11.86 -1.94
C LEU A 150 5.21 -10.96 -1.70
N ILE A 151 4.09 -11.53 -1.28
CA ILE A 151 2.88 -10.82 -0.93
C ILE A 151 2.61 -11.06 0.55
N ILE A 152 2.48 -9.99 1.32
CA ILE A 152 2.13 -9.99 2.73
C ILE A 152 0.74 -9.39 2.86
N ARG A 153 -0.26 -10.21 3.16
CA ARG A 153 -1.62 -9.78 3.44
C ARG A 153 -1.73 -9.42 4.92
N ILE A 154 -2.13 -8.17 5.20
CA ILE A 154 -2.28 -7.65 6.56
C ILE A 154 -3.75 -7.76 6.99
N GLN A 155 -4.68 -7.55 6.06
CA GLN A 155 -6.12 -7.78 6.27
C GLN A 155 -6.87 -7.87 4.94
N PRO A 156 -8.01 -8.57 4.89
CA PRO A 156 -8.47 -9.55 5.87
C PRO A 156 -7.65 -10.83 5.77
N ASP A 157 -7.73 -11.70 6.75
CA ASP A 157 -7.10 -13.02 6.76
C ASP A 157 -5.59 -12.95 6.50
N GLU A 158 -4.85 -12.60 7.57
CA GLU A 158 -3.41 -12.36 7.52
C GLU A 158 -2.65 -13.57 6.96
N GLY A 159 -1.77 -13.32 6.01
CA GLY A 159 -1.03 -14.40 5.36
C GLY A 159 0.14 -13.92 4.52
N ILE A 160 0.95 -14.87 4.13
CA ILE A 160 2.12 -14.65 3.28
C ILE A 160 2.02 -15.57 2.07
N LEU A 161 2.29 -15.03 0.88
CA LEU A 161 2.36 -15.78 -0.36
C LEU A 161 3.66 -15.45 -1.08
N ILE A 162 4.43 -16.49 -1.40
CA ILE A 162 5.60 -16.39 -2.27
C ILE A 162 5.23 -16.99 -3.62
N LYS A 163 5.39 -16.21 -4.69
CA LYS A 163 5.27 -16.67 -6.08
C LYS A 163 6.64 -16.74 -6.72
N PHE A 164 6.96 -17.88 -7.35
CA PHE A 164 8.27 -18.11 -7.96
C PHE A 164 8.18 -19.11 -9.11
N GLY A 165 9.19 -19.06 -9.99
CA GLY A 165 9.32 -20.03 -11.07
C GLY A 165 10.00 -21.30 -10.61
N VAL A 166 9.47 -22.46 -11.01
CA VAL A 166 10.08 -23.79 -10.78
C VAL A 166 10.32 -24.51 -12.09
N LYS A 167 11.45 -25.17 -12.21
CA LYS A 167 11.74 -26.02 -13.38
C LYS A 167 10.82 -27.24 -13.38
N VAL A 168 10.18 -27.50 -14.52
CA VAL A 168 9.33 -28.68 -14.69
C VAL A 168 10.22 -29.94 -14.86
N PRO A 169 10.06 -30.96 -14.01
CA PRO A 169 10.81 -32.20 -14.13
C PRO A 169 10.56 -32.89 -15.48
N GLY A 170 11.63 -33.34 -16.13
CA GLY A 170 11.53 -34.07 -17.41
C GLY A 170 11.28 -33.19 -18.66
N GLN A 171 11.09 -31.89 -18.54
CA GLN A 171 10.75 -31.01 -19.67
C GLN A 171 11.88 -30.01 -20.02
N GLY A 172 13.12 -30.43 -19.99
CA GLY A 172 14.25 -29.58 -20.36
C GLY A 172 14.38 -28.37 -19.45
N PHE A 173 14.35 -27.16 -20.00
CA PHE A 173 14.44 -25.89 -19.28
C PHE A 173 13.08 -25.18 -19.13
N GLN A 174 11.97 -25.88 -19.25
CA GLN A 174 10.66 -25.28 -19.01
C GLN A 174 10.47 -24.92 -17.53
N VAL A 175 9.86 -23.77 -17.31
CA VAL A 175 9.58 -23.22 -15.99
C VAL A 175 8.09 -22.94 -15.88
N GLU A 176 7.49 -23.34 -14.75
CA GLU A 176 6.10 -23.02 -14.40
C GLU A 176 6.06 -22.18 -13.12
N ARG A 177 4.94 -21.50 -12.91
CA ARG A 177 4.69 -20.75 -11.67
C ARG A 177 4.31 -21.70 -10.55
N ALA A 178 4.93 -21.51 -9.39
CA ALA A 178 4.56 -22.17 -8.16
C ALA A 178 4.22 -21.14 -7.10
N ASN A 179 3.29 -21.49 -6.22
CA ASN A 179 2.87 -20.70 -5.09
C ASN A 179 3.22 -21.45 -3.80
N MET A 180 3.66 -20.71 -2.79
CA MET A 180 3.81 -21.17 -1.43
C MET A 180 3.13 -20.17 -0.52
N ASP A 181 2.03 -20.57 0.12
CA ASP A 181 1.22 -19.71 0.95
C ASP A 181 1.10 -20.20 2.38
N PHE A 182 0.87 -19.27 3.26
CA PHE A 182 0.70 -19.49 4.68
C PHE A 182 -0.31 -18.49 5.22
N TYR A 183 -1.24 -18.96 6.06
CA TYR A 183 -2.21 -18.12 6.75
C TYR A 183 -2.02 -18.23 8.26
N TYR A 184 -2.05 -17.09 8.94
CA TYR A 184 -1.95 -17.05 10.41
C TYR A 184 -3.12 -17.74 11.09
N SER A 185 -4.30 -17.70 10.48
CA SER A 185 -5.48 -18.44 10.94
C SER A 185 -5.27 -19.95 11.07
N SER A 186 -4.31 -20.53 10.32
CA SER A 186 -3.95 -21.94 10.41
C SER A 186 -3.09 -22.31 11.61
N LEU A 187 -2.49 -21.32 12.31
CA LEU A 187 -1.57 -21.56 13.43
C LEU A 187 -2.27 -21.73 14.78
N SER A 188 -3.48 -21.25 14.92
CA SER A 188 -4.13 -21.21 16.22
C SER A 188 -5.63 -21.46 16.08
N GLU A 189 -6.14 -22.42 16.85
CA GLU A 189 -7.57 -22.61 17.07
C GLU A 189 -8.15 -21.58 18.05
N THR A 190 -7.29 -20.74 18.66
CA THR A 190 -7.72 -19.72 19.61
C THR A 190 -8.13 -18.46 18.87
N ARG A 191 -9.16 -17.78 19.39
CA ARG A 191 -9.61 -16.48 18.89
C ARG A 191 -8.43 -15.49 18.88
N VAL A 192 -8.16 -14.93 17.72
CA VAL A 192 -7.23 -13.80 17.61
C VAL A 192 -7.89 -12.58 18.28
N MET A 193 -7.17 -11.91 19.17
CA MET A 193 -7.61 -10.67 19.82
C MET A 193 -7.91 -9.61 18.75
N ASP A 194 -8.98 -8.84 18.95
CA ASP A 194 -9.23 -7.63 18.18
C ASP A 194 -8.09 -6.62 18.39
N ALA A 195 -7.78 -5.83 17.35
CA ALA A 195 -6.67 -4.88 17.40
C ALA A 195 -6.81 -3.86 18.56
N TYR A 196 -8.00 -3.37 18.82
CA TYR A 196 -8.24 -2.44 19.94
C TYR A 196 -8.16 -3.14 21.30
N GLU A 197 -8.63 -4.38 21.40
CA GLU A 197 -8.51 -5.20 22.61
C GLU A 197 -7.02 -5.37 22.97
N ARG A 198 -6.19 -5.67 21.99
CA ARG A 198 -4.74 -5.79 22.14
C ARG A 198 -4.10 -4.47 22.58
N LEU A 199 -4.40 -3.36 21.91
CA LEU A 199 -3.84 -2.05 22.25
C LEU A 199 -4.23 -1.62 23.66
N LEU A 200 -5.47 -1.85 24.08
CA LEU A 200 -5.90 -1.54 25.47
C LEU A 200 -5.14 -2.36 26.50
N LEU A 201 -4.91 -3.65 26.23
CA LEU A 201 -4.12 -4.50 27.11
C LEU A 201 -2.67 -4.00 27.21
N ASP A 202 -2.04 -3.68 26.08
CA ASP A 202 -0.67 -3.16 26.04
C ASP A 202 -0.55 -1.83 26.80
N ALA A 203 -1.56 -0.93 26.68
CA ALA A 203 -1.60 0.32 27.46
C ALA A 203 -1.67 0.06 28.97
N MET A 204 -2.48 -0.91 29.40
CA MET A 204 -2.60 -1.29 30.81
C MET A 204 -1.32 -1.93 31.35
N GLN A 205 -0.56 -2.61 30.51
CA GLN A 205 0.72 -3.24 30.87
C GLN A 205 1.91 -2.29 30.73
N GLY A 206 1.72 -1.10 30.14
CA GLY A 206 2.79 -0.15 29.87
C GLY A 206 3.68 -0.56 28.69
N ASP A 207 3.22 -1.49 27.85
CA ASP A 207 3.93 -1.90 26.63
C ASP A 207 3.69 -0.87 25.51
N ALA A 208 4.76 -0.17 25.11
CA ALA A 208 4.71 0.86 24.08
C ALA A 208 5.05 0.36 22.66
N THR A 209 5.28 -0.93 22.48
CA THR A 209 5.78 -1.53 21.23
C THR A 209 4.91 -1.20 20.02
N LEU A 210 3.59 -1.27 20.16
CA LEU A 210 2.64 -1.00 19.09
C LEU A 210 2.22 0.46 18.97
N TYR A 211 2.65 1.32 19.89
CA TYR A 211 2.30 2.74 19.88
C TYR A 211 3.32 3.59 19.13
N ALA A 212 2.82 4.49 18.30
CA ALA A 212 3.67 5.45 17.61
C ALA A 212 4.27 6.45 18.61
N ARG A 213 5.55 6.75 18.48
CA ARG A 213 6.27 7.77 19.25
C ARG A 213 6.09 9.13 18.58
N ALA A 214 6.13 10.22 19.34
CA ALA A 214 5.89 11.56 18.84
C ALA A 214 6.81 11.93 17.65
N ASP A 215 8.09 11.59 17.74
CA ASP A 215 9.06 11.86 16.67
C ASP A 215 8.85 11.01 15.40
N GLU A 216 8.28 9.79 15.52
CA GLU A 216 7.84 9.01 14.37
C GLU A 216 6.67 9.71 13.65
N VAL A 217 5.71 10.23 14.43
CA VAL A 217 4.56 10.97 13.90
C VAL A 217 5.02 12.25 13.20
N GLU A 218 5.95 13.00 13.79
CA GLU A 218 6.53 14.20 13.20
C GLU A 218 7.28 13.88 11.90
N ALA A 219 8.06 12.81 11.87
CA ALA A 219 8.78 12.38 10.67
C ALA A 219 7.82 11.97 9.54
N ALA A 220 6.71 11.28 9.87
CA ALA A 220 5.67 10.94 8.91
C ALA A 220 4.98 12.20 8.35
N TRP A 221 4.69 13.20 9.17
CA TRP A 221 4.14 14.48 8.73
C TRP A 221 5.12 15.27 7.86
N ALA A 222 6.40 15.30 8.20
CA ALA A 222 7.42 15.96 7.38
C ALA A 222 7.46 15.43 5.93
N PHE A 223 7.14 14.15 5.73
CA PHE A 223 7.01 13.56 4.40
C PHE A 223 5.69 13.95 3.71
N VAL A 224 4.58 14.00 4.44
CA VAL A 224 3.23 14.18 3.88
C VAL A 224 2.88 15.65 3.64
N ASP A 225 3.32 16.56 4.51
CA ASP A 225 2.96 17.98 4.45
C ASP A 225 3.27 18.66 3.11
N PRO A 226 4.43 18.45 2.47
CA PRO A 226 4.70 19.01 1.14
C PRO A 226 3.71 18.54 0.07
N ILE A 227 3.22 17.31 0.15
CA ILE A 227 2.23 16.77 -0.79
C ILE A 227 0.88 17.45 -0.56
N LEU A 228 0.47 17.61 0.70
CA LEU A 228 -0.77 18.32 1.06
C LEU A 228 -0.74 19.77 0.63
N ASP A 229 0.39 20.46 0.86
CA ASP A 229 0.55 21.85 0.45
C ASP A 229 0.49 22.00 -1.07
N TYR A 230 1.19 21.12 -1.80
CA TYR A 230 1.10 21.07 -3.26
C TYR A 230 -0.33 20.83 -3.74
N TRP A 231 -1.04 19.85 -3.17
CA TRP A 231 -2.42 19.55 -3.57
C TRP A 231 -3.40 20.68 -3.27
N LYS A 232 -3.10 21.53 -2.31
CA LYS A 232 -3.90 22.70 -1.94
C LYS A 232 -3.55 23.95 -2.74
N ASN A 233 -2.27 24.23 -2.94
CA ASN A 233 -1.76 25.52 -3.38
C ASN A 233 -0.96 25.45 -4.70
N GLY A 234 -0.59 24.25 -5.17
CA GLY A 234 0.23 24.05 -6.36
C GLY A 234 -0.48 24.44 -7.66
N LYS A 235 0.33 24.68 -8.70
CA LYS A 235 -0.17 24.94 -10.06
C LYS A 235 -0.47 23.62 -10.75
N ASP A 236 -1.51 23.61 -11.58
CA ASP A 236 -1.91 22.47 -12.42
C ASP A 236 -2.24 21.16 -11.66
N VAL A 237 -2.62 21.29 -10.40
CA VAL A 237 -2.99 20.16 -9.55
C VAL A 237 -4.29 19.53 -10.03
N LYS A 238 -4.23 18.31 -10.53
CA LYS A 238 -5.38 17.58 -11.07
C LYS A 238 -6.13 16.82 -9.96
N MET A 239 -7.45 16.80 -10.07
CA MET A 239 -8.34 15.92 -9.34
C MET A 239 -8.98 14.97 -10.34
N TYR A 240 -8.61 13.69 -10.30
CA TYR A 240 -9.19 12.67 -11.18
C TYR A 240 -10.50 12.13 -10.59
N GLY A 241 -11.30 11.49 -11.45
CA GLY A 241 -12.47 10.73 -11.03
C GLY A 241 -12.23 9.23 -11.19
N TYR A 242 -12.84 8.41 -10.34
CA TYR A 242 -12.94 6.97 -10.54
C TYR A 242 -14.33 6.47 -10.15
N SER A 243 -14.85 5.48 -10.83
CA SER A 243 -16.14 4.88 -10.50
C SER A 243 -16.06 4.19 -9.13
N ALA A 244 -17.08 4.34 -8.28
CA ALA A 244 -17.16 3.51 -7.08
C ALA A 244 -17.19 2.03 -7.49
N GLY A 245 -16.45 1.17 -6.79
CA GLY A 245 -16.33 -0.26 -7.09
C GLY A 245 -15.16 -0.64 -8.00
N VAL A 246 -14.31 0.32 -8.43
CA VAL A 246 -13.06 0.02 -9.16
C VAL A 246 -11.82 0.30 -8.31
N TRP A 247 -10.65 -0.15 -8.78
CA TRP A 247 -9.38 -0.05 -8.06
C TRP A 247 -8.70 1.33 -8.13
N GLY A 248 -9.39 2.36 -8.57
CA GLY A 248 -8.89 3.73 -8.68
C GLY A 248 -8.94 4.25 -10.12
N PRO A 249 -8.47 5.48 -10.35
CA PRO A 249 -8.40 6.07 -11.68
C PRO A 249 -7.32 5.39 -12.54
N GLU A 250 -7.54 5.29 -13.85
CA GLU A 250 -6.57 4.74 -14.80
C GLU A 250 -5.21 5.46 -14.73
N ASN A 251 -5.25 6.77 -14.51
CA ASN A 251 -4.05 7.61 -14.35
C ASN A 251 -3.14 7.19 -13.19
N ALA A 252 -3.63 6.39 -12.24
CA ALA A 252 -2.77 5.85 -11.18
C ALA A 252 -1.63 4.96 -11.73
N ASN A 253 -1.78 4.41 -12.93
CA ASN A 253 -0.74 3.63 -13.59
C ASN A 253 0.38 4.49 -14.18
N ASP A 254 0.17 5.79 -14.38
CA ASP A 254 1.19 6.72 -14.88
C ASP A 254 2.41 6.77 -13.95
N LEU A 255 2.22 6.51 -12.65
CA LEU A 255 3.31 6.43 -11.67
C LEU A 255 4.36 5.36 -11.98
N PHE A 256 4.01 4.32 -12.73
CA PHE A 256 4.94 3.26 -13.13
C PHE A 256 5.77 3.58 -14.36
N GLU A 257 5.48 4.66 -15.07
CA GLU A 257 6.19 5.07 -16.29
C GLU A 257 6.28 3.94 -17.34
N GLY A 258 5.26 3.08 -17.41
CA GLY A 258 5.22 1.90 -18.29
C GLY A 258 6.05 0.70 -17.82
N LEU A 259 6.68 0.76 -16.64
CA LEU A 259 7.54 -0.31 -16.12
C LEU A 259 6.78 -1.35 -15.28
N GLY A 260 5.51 -1.11 -14.98
CA GLY A 260 4.69 -1.98 -14.14
C GLY A 260 3.24 -1.55 -14.09
N GLU A 261 2.50 -2.19 -13.20
CA GLU A 261 1.08 -1.90 -12.93
C GLU A 261 0.73 -2.20 -11.48
N TRP A 262 -0.39 -1.67 -11.02
CA TRP A 262 -0.92 -2.02 -9.72
C TRP A 262 -1.41 -3.46 -9.70
N ARG A 263 -0.97 -4.22 -8.70
CA ARG A 263 -1.64 -5.47 -8.40
C ARG A 263 -3.01 -5.18 -7.78
N ASN A 264 -4.04 -5.78 -8.32
CA ASN A 264 -5.38 -5.74 -7.75
C ASN A 264 -5.56 -6.99 -6.86
N PRO A 265 -5.75 -6.82 -5.55
CA PRO A 265 -5.94 -7.94 -4.64
C PRO A 265 -7.18 -8.77 -5.01
N SER A 266 -7.10 -10.08 -4.82
CA SER A 266 -8.23 -11.01 -4.87
C SER A 266 -8.69 -11.38 -3.46
N GLU A 267 -9.87 -11.99 -3.34
CA GLU A 267 -10.38 -12.49 -2.06
C GLU A 267 -9.44 -13.57 -1.51
N ASN A 268 -9.08 -14.55 -2.34
CA ASN A 268 -8.07 -15.54 -2.00
C ASN A 268 -6.67 -14.99 -2.30
N LEU A 269 -5.77 -15.06 -1.32
CA LEU A 269 -4.39 -14.55 -1.45
C LEU A 269 -3.63 -15.23 -2.62
N ALA A 270 -3.86 -16.50 -2.87
CA ALA A 270 -3.16 -17.27 -3.91
C ALA A 270 -3.71 -17.02 -5.34
N ASP A 271 -4.89 -16.42 -5.45
CA ASP A 271 -5.53 -16.17 -6.75
C ASP A 271 -4.99 -14.91 -7.42
N ASP A 272 -4.77 -14.96 -8.73
CA ASP A 272 -4.34 -13.82 -9.56
C ASP A 272 -5.48 -13.19 -10.35
N SER A 273 -6.71 -13.73 -10.26
CA SER A 273 -7.84 -13.28 -11.09
C SER A 273 -8.27 -11.84 -10.81
N GLY A 274 -7.83 -11.27 -9.68
CA GLY A 274 -8.32 -9.98 -9.19
C GLY A 274 -9.78 -10.03 -8.73
N TYR A 275 -10.20 -9.08 -7.93
CA TYR A 275 -11.61 -8.95 -7.55
C TYR A 275 -12.34 -8.19 -8.67
N CYS A 276 -13.17 -8.86 -9.45
CA CYS A 276 -14.04 -8.22 -10.41
C CYS A 276 -15.45 -8.09 -9.82
N VAL A 277 -15.84 -6.88 -9.44
CA VAL A 277 -17.20 -6.56 -8.95
C VAL A 277 -18.11 -6.10 -10.10
N ILE A 278 -17.55 -5.94 -11.31
CA ILE A 278 -18.25 -5.41 -12.48
C ILE A 278 -18.15 -6.45 -13.62
N CYS A 279 -18.59 -7.66 -13.35
CA CYS A 279 -18.80 -8.68 -14.38
C CYS A 279 -20.29 -8.90 -14.58
#